data_05f30acc19eeae52f191d1d6deba3d43
#
_entry.id   05f30acc19eeae52f191d1d6deba3d43
#
_cell.length_a   1.000
_cell.length_b   1.000
_cell.length_c   1.000
_cell.angle_alpha   90.00
_cell.angle_beta   90.00
_cell.angle_gamma   90.00
#
_symmetry.space_group_name_H-M   'P 1'
#
loop_
_entity.id
_entity.type
_entity.pdbx_description
1 polymer ?
#
loop_
_entity_poly.entity_id
_entity_poly.type
_entity_poly.pdbx_seq_one_letter_code
_entity_poly.pdbx_strand_id
1 'polypeptide(L)'
;MSEASAVPGKSMTMIEAINDALDVMMARDPDVVVLGEDVGYFGGVFRATAGLQAKYGKTRVFDTPISECGIIGVAVGMGAYGLRPVPEIQFADYIYPGLDQLVSEAARLRYRSAGEFIAPMTVRTPFGGGIFGGQTHSQSPEALFTHVAGLKTVVPSTPHDAKGLLIAAIEDNDPVIFFEPKRLYNGPFNGHYSEPAIPWARHPDSFVPEGHYRIPLGEARIVREGEAVTVLAYGTMVHVAREVAERQGIDAEVIDLRTLVPLDIVTIEASVNKTGRCMVLHEATRTGGFGAELAALVQERCFYALEAPVERVTGFDTPYPHSLEWAYFPGPVRIGEAFARLIAA
;
A
#
# COMPACT_ATOMS: atom_id res chain seq x y z
N MET A 1 -30.64 -6.60 -25.66
CA MET A 1 -29.62 -5.94 -24.83
C MET A 1 -29.98 -6.28 -23.39
N SER A 2 -29.28 -7.23 -22.75
CA SER A 2 -29.48 -7.54 -21.35
C SER A 2 -28.95 -6.37 -20.52
N GLU A 3 -29.78 -5.78 -19.70
CA GLU A 3 -29.34 -4.89 -18.62
C GLU A 3 -28.35 -5.66 -17.77
N ALA A 4 -27.07 -5.32 -17.87
CA ALA A 4 -26.09 -5.77 -16.90
C ALA A 4 -26.54 -5.18 -15.56
N SER A 5 -27.04 -6.03 -14.66
CA SER A 5 -27.42 -5.61 -13.31
C SER A 5 -26.23 -4.91 -12.68
N ALA A 6 -26.37 -3.63 -12.33
CA ALA A 6 -25.32 -2.88 -11.67
C ALA A 6 -24.91 -3.64 -10.40
N VAL A 7 -23.62 -3.89 -10.23
CA VAL A 7 -23.10 -4.54 -9.03
C VAL A 7 -23.47 -3.68 -7.82
N PRO A 8 -24.17 -4.23 -6.79
CA PRO A 8 -24.47 -3.48 -5.58
C PRO A 8 -23.19 -2.94 -4.92
N GLY A 9 -23.22 -1.70 -4.48
CA GLY A 9 -22.07 -1.07 -3.86
C GLY A 9 -22.36 0.36 -3.45
N LYS A 10 -21.39 0.97 -2.76
CA LYS A 10 -21.49 2.36 -2.31
C LYS A 10 -20.16 3.08 -2.42
N SER A 11 -20.20 4.40 -2.40
CA SER A 11 -19.00 5.22 -2.29
C SER A 11 -18.48 5.18 -0.85
N MET A 12 -17.19 4.88 -0.67
CA MET A 12 -16.50 4.77 0.62
C MET A 12 -15.21 5.60 0.62
N THR A 13 -14.79 6.06 1.79
CA THR A 13 -13.41 6.44 2.05
C THR A 13 -12.53 5.18 2.18
N MET A 14 -11.20 5.33 2.17
CA MET A 14 -10.30 4.19 2.33
C MET A 14 -10.45 3.54 3.72
N ILE A 15 -10.64 4.33 4.77
CA ILE A 15 -10.92 3.80 6.13
C ILE A 15 -12.21 2.99 6.15
N GLU A 16 -13.29 3.49 5.55
CA GLU A 16 -14.55 2.75 5.46
C GLU A 16 -14.39 1.44 4.67
N ALA A 17 -13.60 1.45 3.60
CA ALA A 17 -13.33 0.26 2.79
C ALA A 17 -12.48 -0.79 3.54
N ILE A 18 -11.50 -0.35 4.33
CA ILE A 18 -10.70 -1.22 5.21
C ILE A 18 -11.57 -1.83 6.30
N ASN A 19 -12.41 -1.02 6.96
CA ASN A 19 -13.36 -1.51 7.96
C ASN A 19 -14.33 -2.53 7.37
N ASP A 20 -14.87 -2.26 6.20
CA ASP A 20 -15.79 -3.15 5.49
C ASP A 20 -15.10 -4.46 5.06
N ALA A 21 -13.82 -4.42 4.64
CA ALA A 21 -13.04 -5.62 4.36
C ALA A 21 -12.90 -6.52 5.60
N LEU A 22 -12.55 -5.92 6.74
CA LEU A 22 -12.43 -6.62 8.02
C LEU A 22 -13.78 -7.21 8.45
N ASP A 23 -14.86 -6.44 8.33
CA ASP A 23 -16.20 -6.89 8.67
C ASP A 23 -16.65 -8.08 7.80
N VAL A 24 -16.42 -8.00 6.49
CA VAL A 24 -16.72 -9.10 5.55
C VAL A 24 -15.94 -10.36 5.90
N MET A 25 -14.63 -10.23 6.17
CA MET A 25 -13.78 -11.38 6.46
C MET A 25 -14.12 -11.99 7.83
N MET A 26 -14.34 -11.19 8.84
CA MET A 26 -14.74 -11.69 10.18
C MET A 26 -16.11 -12.37 10.17
N ALA A 27 -17.02 -11.93 9.31
CA ALA A 27 -18.33 -12.59 9.15
C ALA A 27 -18.22 -13.94 8.44
N ARG A 28 -17.27 -14.09 7.52
CA ARG A 28 -17.08 -15.29 6.68
C ARG A 28 -16.23 -16.36 7.33
N ASP A 29 -15.21 -15.94 8.11
CA ASP A 29 -14.21 -16.81 8.67
C ASP A 29 -14.09 -16.57 10.19
N PRO A 30 -14.48 -17.57 11.03
CA PRO A 30 -14.41 -17.45 12.49
C PRO A 30 -12.97 -17.36 13.00
N ASP A 31 -11.96 -17.75 12.22
CA ASP A 31 -10.56 -17.77 12.60
C ASP A 31 -9.86 -16.42 12.39
N VAL A 32 -10.52 -15.46 11.72
CA VAL A 32 -10.02 -14.08 11.58
C VAL A 32 -10.13 -13.35 12.90
N VAL A 33 -8.99 -12.85 13.40
CA VAL A 33 -8.85 -12.15 14.68
C VAL A 33 -8.10 -10.83 14.47
N VAL A 34 -8.66 -9.71 14.96
CA VAL A 34 -8.04 -8.38 14.89
C VAL A 34 -7.45 -8.03 16.25
N LEU A 35 -6.19 -7.65 16.29
CA LEU A 35 -5.48 -7.28 17.52
C LEU A 35 -4.53 -6.11 17.28
N GLY A 36 -4.23 -5.36 18.31
CA GLY A 36 -3.33 -4.19 18.24
C GLY A 36 -3.68 -3.18 19.32
N GLU A 37 -3.02 -2.04 19.27
CA GLU A 37 -3.23 -0.96 20.22
C GLU A 37 -4.52 -0.20 19.89
N ASP A 38 -5.42 -0.07 20.86
CA ASP A 38 -6.71 0.65 20.76
C ASP A 38 -7.67 0.14 19.64
N VAL A 39 -7.41 -1.03 19.06
CA VAL A 39 -8.24 -1.57 17.97
C VAL A 39 -9.60 -2.09 18.43
N GLY A 40 -9.74 -2.36 19.74
CA GLY A 40 -10.94 -2.90 20.36
C GLY A 40 -12.05 -1.87 20.52
N TYR A 41 -12.28 -1.43 21.76
CA TYR A 41 -13.38 -0.51 22.08
C TYR A 41 -13.28 0.83 21.34
N PHE A 42 -12.07 1.39 21.26
CA PHE A 42 -11.85 2.67 20.60
C PHE A 42 -11.96 2.56 19.07
N GLY A 43 -11.54 1.42 18.49
CA GLY A 43 -11.65 1.16 17.05
C GLY A 43 -10.46 1.68 16.23
N GLY A 44 -9.28 1.74 16.84
CA GLY A 44 -8.04 2.21 16.24
C GLY A 44 -7.90 3.74 16.21
N VAL A 45 -6.67 4.22 16.17
CA VAL A 45 -6.34 5.67 16.13
C VAL A 45 -7.01 6.37 14.94
N PHE A 46 -7.07 5.70 13.80
CA PHE A 46 -7.72 6.18 12.59
C PHE A 46 -9.14 5.65 12.39
N ARG A 47 -9.69 4.93 13.37
CA ARG A 47 -11.06 4.38 13.35
C ARG A 47 -11.29 3.27 12.33
N ALA A 48 -10.22 2.65 11.84
CA ALA A 48 -10.31 1.58 10.84
C ALA A 48 -11.00 0.31 11.37
N THR A 49 -11.00 0.07 12.69
CA THR A 49 -11.63 -1.08 13.34
C THR A 49 -12.87 -0.71 14.17
N ALA A 50 -13.40 0.52 13.98
CA ALA A 50 -14.55 1.01 14.72
C ALA A 50 -15.78 0.08 14.60
N GLY A 51 -16.39 -0.25 15.73
CA GLY A 51 -17.60 -1.08 15.80
C GLY A 51 -17.37 -2.60 15.73
N LEU A 52 -16.19 -3.07 15.28
CA LEU A 52 -15.93 -4.50 15.10
C LEU A 52 -15.96 -5.27 16.44
N GLN A 53 -15.38 -4.71 17.51
CA GLN A 53 -15.42 -5.37 18.82
C GLN A 53 -16.86 -5.53 19.34
N ALA A 54 -17.73 -4.53 19.15
CA ALA A 54 -19.13 -4.61 19.56
C ALA A 54 -19.87 -5.70 18.77
N LYS A 55 -19.51 -5.91 17.49
CA LYS A 55 -20.16 -6.90 16.62
C LYS A 55 -19.63 -8.32 16.82
N TYR A 56 -18.31 -8.49 16.97
CA TYR A 56 -17.66 -9.82 16.99
C TYR A 56 -17.15 -10.25 18.36
N GLY A 57 -17.21 -9.38 19.36
CA GLY A 57 -16.79 -9.68 20.71
C GLY A 57 -15.29 -9.48 20.98
N LYS A 58 -14.95 -9.41 22.28
CA LYS A 58 -13.59 -9.12 22.77
C LYS A 58 -12.58 -10.24 22.51
N THR A 59 -13.02 -11.43 22.21
CA THR A 59 -12.13 -12.57 21.88
C THR A 59 -11.63 -12.53 20.45
N ARG A 60 -12.32 -11.80 19.58
CA ARG A 60 -11.97 -11.68 18.17
C ARG A 60 -11.44 -10.30 17.77
N VAL A 61 -11.74 -9.26 18.56
CA VAL A 61 -11.21 -7.91 18.38
C VAL A 61 -10.78 -7.40 19.74
N PHE A 62 -9.48 -7.28 19.98
CA PHE A 62 -8.99 -6.93 21.32
C PHE A 62 -7.73 -6.05 21.31
N ASP A 63 -7.66 -5.22 22.33
CA ASP A 63 -6.53 -4.34 22.57
C ASP A 63 -5.34 -5.14 23.14
N THR A 64 -4.14 -4.73 22.74
CA THR A 64 -2.88 -5.25 23.29
C THR A 64 -2.17 -4.16 24.09
N PRO A 65 -1.20 -4.51 24.95
CA PRO A 65 -0.22 -3.55 25.42
C PRO A 65 0.58 -2.93 24.27
N ILE A 66 1.20 -1.76 24.50
CA ILE A 66 2.15 -1.13 23.59
C ILE A 66 3.43 -1.98 23.55
N SER A 67 3.46 -2.90 22.59
CA SER A 67 4.59 -3.81 22.39
C SER A 67 4.49 -4.44 21.00
N GLU A 68 5.00 -3.80 20.00
CA GLU A 68 4.91 -4.25 18.59
C GLU A 68 5.62 -5.58 18.38
N CYS A 69 6.73 -5.82 19.11
CA CYS A 69 7.37 -7.13 19.19
C CYS A 69 6.39 -8.22 19.70
N GLY A 70 5.65 -7.92 20.78
CA GLY A 70 4.66 -8.82 21.35
C GLY A 70 3.46 -9.01 20.42
N ILE A 71 2.96 -7.95 19.80
CA ILE A 71 1.82 -7.99 18.86
C ILE A 71 2.14 -8.92 17.69
N ILE A 72 3.29 -8.73 17.05
CA ILE A 72 3.70 -9.56 15.91
C ILE A 72 4.03 -10.99 16.35
N GLY A 73 4.77 -11.16 17.47
CA GLY A 73 5.12 -12.48 17.98
C GLY A 73 3.91 -13.35 18.34
N VAL A 74 2.90 -12.76 19.00
CA VAL A 74 1.63 -13.45 19.29
C VAL A 74 0.89 -13.79 17.99
N ALA A 75 0.86 -12.89 16.99
CA ALA A 75 0.22 -13.14 15.71
C ALA A 75 0.89 -14.30 14.95
N VAL A 76 2.23 -14.43 14.98
CA VAL A 76 2.93 -15.61 14.42
C VAL A 76 2.45 -16.90 15.08
N GLY A 77 2.38 -16.92 16.42
CA GLY A 77 1.88 -18.07 17.16
C GLY A 77 0.42 -18.41 16.85
N MET A 78 -0.44 -17.40 16.76
CA MET A 78 -1.84 -17.55 16.35
C MET A 78 -1.96 -18.17 14.95
N GLY A 79 -1.19 -17.68 13.99
CA GLY A 79 -1.15 -18.23 12.64
C GLY A 79 -0.71 -19.68 12.60
N ALA A 80 0.37 -20.03 13.31
CA ALA A 80 0.85 -21.40 13.43
C ALA A 80 -0.18 -22.33 14.09
N TYR A 81 -1.04 -21.78 14.95
CA TYR A 81 -2.12 -22.53 15.64
C TYR A 81 -3.41 -22.64 14.79
N GLY A 82 -3.47 -22.01 13.62
CA GLY A 82 -4.59 -22.12 12.67
C GLY A 82 -5.53 -20.92 12.64
N LEU A 83 -5.24 -19.84 13.37
CA LEU A 83 -5.99 -18.60 13.26
C LEU A 83 -5.47 -17.74 12.09
N ARG A 84 -6.25 -16.73 11.70
CA ARG A 84 -5.86 -15.69 10.72
C ARG A 84 -5.78 -14.33 11.42
N PRO A 85 -4.67 -14.05 12.11
CA PRO A 85 -4.52 -12.79 12.82
C PRO A 85 -4.29 -11.62 11.86
N VAL A 86 -4.96 -10.52 12.18
CA VAL A 86 -4.79 -9.22 11.50
C VAL A 86 -4.30 -8.22 12.55
N PRO A 87 -2.99 -8.25 12.89
CA PRO A 87 -2.41 -7.28 13.80
C PRO A 87 -2.34 -5.90 13.15
N GLU A 88 -2.72 -4.85 13.90
CA GLU A 88 -2.54 -3.45 13.55
C GLU A 88 -1.36 -2.87 14.34
N ILE A 89 -0.41 -2.29 13.63
CA ILE A 89 0.62 -1.41 14.19
C ILE A 89 0.18 0.02 13.93
N GLN A 90 0.10 0.86 14.96
CA GLN A 90 -0.52 2.19 14.87
C GLN A 90 0.11 3.12 13.82
N PHE A 91 1.43 2.99 13.60
CA PHE A 91 2.18 3.69 12.55
C PHE A 91 3.32 2.81 12.06
N ALA A 92 3.64 2.89 10.77
CA ALA A 92 4.75 2.18 10.17
C ALA A 92 6.11 2.50 10.84
N ASP A 93 6.20 3.68 11.45
CA ASP A 93 7.36 4.14 12.24
C ASP A 93 7.58 3.28 13.50
N TYR A 94 6.56 2.61 14.01
CA TYR A 94 6.62 1.79 15.23
C TYR A 94 6.78 0.30 14.94
N ILE A 95 6.82 -0.11 13.68
CA ILE A 95 6.93 -1.53 13.31
C ILE A 95 8.31 -2.13 13.58
N TYR A 96 9.34 -1.31 13.75
CA TYR A 96 10.74 -1.77 13.88
C TYR A 96 11.00 -2.74 15.04
N PRO A 97 10.43 -2.58 16.25
CA PRO A 97 10.57 -3.57 17.29
C PRO A 97 10.00 -4.96 16.94
N GLY A 98 8.99 -4.99 16.06
CA GLY A 98 8.39 -6.22 15.53
C GLY A 98 9.10 -6.82 14.32
N LEU A 99 10.12 -6.14 13.78
CA LEU A 99 10.80 -6.56 12.55
C LEU A 99 11.49 -7.93 12.72
N ASP A 100 12.08 -8.21 13.87
CA ASP A 100 12.71 -9.51 14.14
C ASP A 100 11.72 -10.65 14.00
N GLN A 101 10.53 -10.54 14.57
CA GLN A 101 9.48 -11.57 14.48
C GLN A 101 8.97 -11.75 13.04
N LEU A 102 8.93 -10.67 12.27
CA LEU A 102 8.55 -10.75 10.85
C LEU A 102 9.63 -11.45 10.02
N VAL A 103 10.90 -11.05 10.18
CA VAL A 103 12.02 -11.54 9.39
C VAL A 103 12.45 -12.94 9.81
N SER A 104 12.61 -13.16 11.13
CA SER A 104 13.17 -14.40 11.67
C SER A 104 12.13 -15.51 11.81
N GLU A 105 10.87 -15.17 12.07
CA GLU A 105 9.82 -16.14 12.32
C GLU A 105 8.77 -16.20 11.21
N ALA A 106 7.98 -15.14 10.99
CA ALA A 106 6.85 -15.16 10.06
C ALA A 106 7.27 -15.52 8.63
N ALA A 107 8.27 -14.82 8.09
CA ALA A 107 8.75 -15.00 6.72
C ALA A 107 9.30 -16.41 6.46
N ARG A 108 9.85 -17.06 7.48
CA ARG A 108 10.58 -18.32 7.34
C ARG A 108 9.81 -19.55 7.81
N LEU A 109 8.70 -19.37 8.53
CA LEU A 109 7.98 -20.44 9.21
C LEU A 109 7.60 -21.55 8.24
N ARG A 110 6.95 -21.22 7.14
CA ARG A 110 6.52 -22.19 6.13
C ARG A 110 7.68 -22.94 5.48
N TYR A 111 8.74 -22.22 5.11
CA TYR A 111 9.93 -22.83 4.52
C TYR A 111 10.66 -23.74 5.52
N ARG A 112 10.88 -23.26 6.74
CA ARG A 112 11.60 -23.97 7.81
C ARG A 112 10.89 -25.26 8.24
N SER A 113 9.55 -25.25 8.24
CA SER A 113 8.73 -26.42 8.59
C SER A 113 8.41 -27.33 7.42
N ALA A 114 8.99 -27.08 6.22
CA ALA A 114 8.65 -27.81 5.00
C ALA A 114 7.14 -27.78 4.67
N GLY A 115 6.45 -26.68 5.03
CA GLY A 115 5.02 -26.46 4.78
C GLY A 115 4.08 -27.02 5.86
N GLU A 116 4.61 -27.61 6.94
CA GLU A 116 3.80 -28.13 8.05
C GLU A 116 3.09 -27.00 8.80
N PHE A 117 3.77 -25.85 8.96
CA PHE A 117 3.20 -24.63 9.55
C PHE A 117 3.14 -23.51 8.53
N ILE A 118 2.12 -22.67 8.65
CA ILE A 118 1.93 -21.45 7.86
C ILE A 118 1.84 -20.25 8.82
N ALA A 119 2.08 -19.04 8.29
CA ALA A 119 1.90 -17.78 9.01
C ALA A 119 0.88 -16.91 8.28
N PRO A 120 -0.42 -17.28 8.29
CA PRO A 120 -1.47 -16.59 7.53
C PRO A 120 -1.88 -15.31 8.27
N MET A 121 -0.97 -14.36 8.36
CA MET A 121 -1.15 -13.11 9.08
C MET A 121 -1.07 -11.91 8.15
N THR A 122 -1.93 -10.91 8.38
CA THR A 122 -1.92 -9.65 7.65
C THR A 122 -1.61 -8.51 8.61
N VAL A 123 -0.37 -8.03 8.58
CA VAL A 123 0.05 -6.88 9.38
C VAL A 123 -0.38 -5.61 8.69
N ARG A 124 -1.31 -4.87 9.30
CA ARG A 124 -1.79 -3.59 8.82
C ARG A 124 -1.04 -2.46 9.52
N THR A 125 -0.64 -1.45 8.76
CA THR A 125 -0.04 -0.26 9.35
C THR A 125 -0.24 0.98 8.47
N PRO A 126 -0.67 2.12 9.05
CA PRO A 126 -0.66 3.42 8.37
C PRO A 126 0.78 3.84 8.07
N PHE A 127 1.05 4.29 6.83
CA PHE A 127 2.38 4.74 6.42
C PHE A 127 2.33 6.03 5.60
N GLY A 128 3.52 6.59 5.31
CA GLY A 128 3.68 7.77 4.46
C GLY A 128 3.36 9.09 5.16
N GLY A 129 3.54 10.17 4.42
CA GLY A 129 3.30 11.53 4.89
C GLY A 129 1.82 11.97 4.82
N GLY A 130 1.60 13.28 4.93
CA GLY A 130 0.30 13.90 4.77
C GLY A 130 -0.38 14.35 6.05
N ILE A 131 0.26 14.15 7.21
CA ILE A 131 -0.29 14.56 8.52
C ILE A 131 0.67 15.43 9.32
N PHE A 132 1.79 15.84 8.75
CA PHE A 132 2.87 16.58 9.45
C PHE A 132 3.39 15.85 10.69
N GLY A 133 3.43 14.52 10.65
CA GLY A 133 3.80 13.68 11.78
C GLY A 133 5.31 13.61 12.06
N GLY A 134 6.16 14.17 11.19
CA GLY A 134 7.60 14.20 11.34
C GLY A 134 8.24 12.81 11.33
N GLN A 135 9.31 12.64 12.11
CA GLN A 135 10.16 11.46 12.07
C GLN A 135 9.50 10.18 12.60
N THR A 136 8.46 10.31 13.41
CA THR A 136 7.86 9.18 14.15
C THR A 136 6.46 8.81 13.67
N HIS A 137 5.91 9.52 12.66
CA HIS A 137 4.55 9.28 12.19
C HIS A 137 4.39 9.45 10.67
N SER A 138 5.49 9.52 9.90
CA SER A 138 5.41 9.81 8.46
C SER A 138 6.38 8.99 7.60
N GLN A 139 6.98 7.93 8.15
CA GLN A 139 7.95 7.10 7.44
C GLN A 139 7.27 6.21 6.39
N SER A 140 8.08 5.82 5.41
CA SER A 140 7.72 4.89 4.33
C SER A 140 8.77 3.77 4.28
N PRO A 141 8.64 2.75 5.17
CA PRO A 141 9.67 1.72 5.35
C PRO A 141 9.48 0.49 4.45
N GLU A 142 8.63 0.53 3.44
CA GLU A 142 8.23 -0.61 2.62
C GLU A 142 9.41 -1.38 2.02
N ALA A 143 10.52 -0.69 1.70
CA ALA A 143 11.72 -1.33 1.14
C ALA A 143 12.35 -2.37 2.09
N LEU A 144 12.23 -2.20 3.41
CA LEU A 144 12.73 -3.17 4.38
C LEU A 144 11.98 -4.50 4.29
N PHE A 145 10.70 -4.47 3.97
CA PHE A 145 9.83 -5.64 3.90
C PHE A 145 9.88 -6.31 2.53
N THR A 146 10.07 -5.54 1.47
CA THR A 146 10.26 -6.09 0.11
C THR A 146 11.58 -6.84 -0.05
N HIS A 147 12.58 -6.52 0.78
CA HIS A 147 13.87 -7.23 0.80
C HIS A 147 13.77 -8.63 1.44
N VAL A 148 12.78 -8.87 2.28
CA VAL A 148 12.69 -10.11 3.08
C VAL A 148 11.93 -11.19 2.31
N ALA A 149 12.66 -12.20 1.83
CA ALA A 149 12.05 -13.36 1.19
C ALA A 149 11.08 -14.08 2.15
N GLY A 150 9.85 -14.30 1.68
CA GLY A 150 8.76 -14.91 2.46
C GLY A 150 7.73 -13.91 3.00
N LEU A 151 7.96 -12.60 2.90
CA LEU A 151 6.95 -11.57 3.12
C LEU A 151 6.35 -11.10 1.79
N LYS A 152 5.06 -10.80 1.80
CA LYS A 152 4.36 -10.06 0.74
C LYS A 152 4.14 -8.62 1.18
N THR A 153 4.18 -7.67 0.26
CA THR A 153 4.06 -6.23 0.57
C THR A 153 3.04 -5.58 -0.34
N VAL A 154 2.01 -4.97 0.24
CA VAL A 154 0.84 -4.42 -0.46
C VAL A 154 0.66 -2.95 -0.09
N VAL A 155 0.34 -2.09 -1.08
CA VAL A 155 0.12 -0.65 -0.90
C VAL A 155 -1.04 -0.20 -1.80
N PRO A 156 -2.29 -0.17 -1.34
CA PRO A 156 -3.43 0.27 -2.14
C PRO A 156 -3.39 1.77 -2.40
N SER A 157 -4.04 2.21 -3.48
CA SER A 157 -4.21 3.63 -3.80
C SER A 157 -5.67 4.10 -3.83
N THR A 158 -6.63 3.18 -3.82
CA THR A 158 -8.07 3.51 -3.87
C THR A 158 -8.85 2.72 -2.82
N PRO A 159 -10.04 3.18 -2.40
CA PRO A 159 -10.93 2.43 -1.51
C PRO A 159 -11.32 1.04 -2.05
N HIS A 160 -11.60 0.96 -3.35
CA HIS A 160 -11.88 -0.30 -4.03
C HIS A 160 -10.71 -1.29 -3.88
N ASP A 161 -9.50 -0.83 -4.16
CA ASP A 161 -8.30 -1.67 -4.08
C ASP A 161 -7.95 -2.01 -2.63
N ALA A 162 -8.13 -1.07 -1.69
CA ALA A 162 -7.90 -1.32 -0.28
C ALA A 162 -8.74 -2.48 0.25
N LYS A 163 -10.05 -2.52 -0.07
CA LYS A 163 -10.91 -3.63 0.33
C LYS A 163 -10.52 -4.94 -0.37
N GLY A 164 -10.40 -4.94 -1.70
CA GLY A 164 -10.16 -6.16 -2.46
C GLY A 164 -8.78 -6.79 -2.18
N LEU A 165 -7.74 -5.96 -2.02
CA LEU A 165 -6.39 -6.42 -1.68
C LEU A 165 -6.30 -6.86 -0.21
N LEU A 166 -6.99 -6.19 0.73
CA LEU A 166 -7.00 -6.61 2.14
C LEU A 166 -7.70 -7.96 2.32
N ILE A 167 -8.82 -8.18 1.61
CA ILE A 167 -9.48 -9.49 1.61
C ILE A 167 -8.52 -10.56 1.06
N ALA A 168 -7.85 -10.29 -0.06
CA ALA A 168 -6.86 -11.23 -0.62
C ALA A 168 -5.68 -11.50 0.33
N ALA A 169 -5.22 -10.47 1.05
CA ALA A 169 -4.16 -10.59 2.05
C ALA A 169 -4.58 -11.46 3.24
N ILE A 170 -5.81 -11.28 3.76
CA ILE A 170 -6.33 -12.09 4.88
C ILE A 170 -6.55 -13.55 4.46
N GLU A 171 -6.91 -13.81 3.22
CA GLU A 171 -7.07 -15.18 2.68
C GLU A 171 -5.73 -15.86 2.34
N ASP A 172 -4.63 -15.11 2.29
CA ASP A 172 -3.30 -15.65 1.98
C ASP A 172 -2.77 -16.51 3.14
N ASN A 173 -2.02 -17.54 2.80
CA ASN A 173 -1.39 -18.42 3.79
C ASN A 173 0.05 -18.01 4.15
N ASP A 174 0.60 -16.99 3.47
CA ASP A 174 1.89 -16.39 3.77
C ASP A 174 1.70 -15.00 4.40
N PRO A 175 2.67 -14.51 5.17
CA PRO A 175 2.53 -13.22 5.84
C PRO A 175 2.52 -12.05 4.86
N VAL A 176 1.56 -11.17 5.01
CA VAL A 176 1.38 -9.96 4.20
C VAL A 176 1.56 -8.73 5.07
N ILE A 177 2.40 -7.78 4.62
CA ILE A 177 2.50 -6.44 5.18
C ILE A 177 1.64 -5.51 4.32
N PHE A 178 0.60 -4.98 4.91
CA PHE A 178 -0.40 -4.14 4.26
C PHE A 178 -0.22 -2.69 4.70
N PHE A 179 0.45 -1.90 3.87
CA PHE A 179 0.71 -0.49 4.12
C PHE A 179 -0.46 0.37 3.66
N GLU A 180 -1.01 1.15 4.57
CA GLU A 180 -2.18 1.99 4.35
C GLU A 180 -1.76 3.47 4.20
N PRO A 181 -1.85 4.07 2.99
CA PRO A 181 -1.47 5.46 2.80
C PRO A 181 -2.37 6.41 3.61
N LYS A 182 -1.89 6.93 4.74
CA LYS A 182 -2.67 7.80 5.65
C LYS A 182 -3.29 9.00 4.94
N ARG A 183 -2.59 9.55 3.97
CA ARG A 183 -3.05 10.70 3.20
C ARG A 183 -4.32 10.41 2.41
N LEU A 184 -4.57 9.15 2.06
CA LEU A 184 -5.74 8.72 1.30
C LEU A 184 -6.90 8.26 2.20
N TYR A 185 -6.74 8.23 3.52
CA TYR A 185 -7.73 7.66 4.43
C TYR A 185 -9.10 8.31 4.34
N ASN A 186 -9.16 9.65 4.29
CA ASN A 186 -10.40 10.41 4.39
C ASN A 186 -10.79 11.17 3.12
N GLY A 187 -10.05 10.99 2.03
CA GLY A 187 -10.37 11.65 0.77
C GLY A 187 -9.23 11.66 -0.22
N PRO A 188 -9.51 12.16 -1.43
CA PRO A 188 -8.53 12.24 -2.48
C PRO A 188 -7.50 13.33 -2.17
N PHE A 189 -6.32 13.09 -2.64
CA PHE A 189 -5.25 14.05 -2.72
C PHE A 189 -5.05 14.46 -4.18
N ASN A 190 -5.12 15.76 -4.46
CA ASN A 190 -4.99 16.30 -5.81
C ASN A 190 -3.54 16.46 -6.29
N GLY A 191 -2.55 16.11 -5.46
CA GLY A 191 -1.14 16.17 -5.81
C GLY A 191 -0.50 17.56 -5.76
N HIS A 192 -1.24 18.60 -5.44
CA HIS A 192 -0.70 19.95 -5.37
C HIS A 192 -0.41 20.37 -3.93
N TYR A 193 0.82 20.81 -3.66
CA TYR A 193 1.24 21.12 -2.28
C TYR A 193 0.54 22.32 -1.66
N SER A 194 0.07 23.27 -2.45
CA SER A 194 -0.69 24.45 -1.98
C SER A 194 -2.21 24.20 -1.91
N GLU A 195 -2.65 23.05 -2.41
CA GLU A 195 -4.04 22.64 -2.37
C GLU A 195 -4.12 21.40 -1.48
N PRO A 196 -4.33 21.56 -0.16
CA PRO A 196 -4.47 20.40 0.71
C PRO A 196 -5.59 19.51 0.23
N ALA A 197 -5.45 18.20 0.42
CA ALA A 197 -6.51 17.26 0.15
C ALA A 197 -7.81 17.78 0.78
N ILE A 198 -8.86 17.88 -0.02
CA ILE A 198 -10.17 18.29 0.51
C ILE A 198 -10.65 17.14 1.40
N PRO A 199 -10.74 17.31 2.73
CA PRO A 199 -10.96 16.18 3.65
C PRO A 199 -12.23 15.38 3.38
N TRP A 200 -13.16 15.97 2.66
CA TRP A 200 -14.50 15.42 2.40
C TRP A 200 -14.74 15.05 0.94
N ALA A 201 -13.81 15.34 0.04
CA ALA A 201 -13.96 14.94 -1.35
C ALA A 201 -13.77 13.44 -1.45
N ARG A 202 -14.78 12.75 -1.95
CA ARG A 202 -14.69 11.32 -2.23
C ARG A 202 -13.83 11.11 -3.48
N HIS A 203 -12.98 10.10 -3.41
CA HIS A 203 -12.16 9.72 -4.56
C HIS A 203 -13.08 9.39 -5.76
N PRO A 204 -12.73 9.77 -7.00
CA PRO A 204 -13.52 9.38 -8.18
C PRO A 204 -13.76 7.88 -8.28
N ASP A 205 -12.76 7.08 -7.87
CA ASP A 205 -12.81 5.63 -7.82
C ASP A 205 -13.24 5.11 -6.42
N SER A 206 -14.08 5.85 -5.72
CA SER A 206 -14.53 5.53 -4.35
C SER A 206 -15.64 4.48 -4.29
N PHE A 207 -16.17 4.05 -5.43
CA PHE A 207 -17.18 3.00 -5.48
C PHE A 207 -16.57 1.66 -5.02
N VAL A 208 -17.19 1.05 -4.02
CA VAL A 208 -16.76 -0.22 -3.44
C VAL A 208 -17.92 -1.19 -3.52
N PRO A 209 -17.77 -2.35 -4.19
CA PRO A 209 -18.79 -3.39 -4.24
C PRO A 209 -19.14 -3.92 -2.84
N GLU A 210 -20.41 -4.25 -2.64
CA GLU A 210 -20.86 -4.92 -1.42
C GLU A 210 -20.34 -6.36 -1.34
N GLY A 211 -20.19 -6.84 -0.11
CA GLY A 211 -19.81 -8.22 0.17
C GLY A 211 -18.35 -8.53 -0.19
N HIS A 212 -18.11 -9.81 -0.43
CA HIS A 212 -16.78 -10.35 -0.67
C HIS A 212 -16.39 -10.20 -2.15
N TYR A 213 -15.24 -9.61 -2.39
CA TYR A 213 -14.48 -9.71 -3.64
C TYR A 213 -12.99 -9.59 -3.30
N ARG A 214 -12.15 -10.09 -4.16
CA ARG A 214 -10.70 -9.97 -3.99
C ARG A 214 -10.04 -9.45 -5.25
N ILE A 215 -8.92 -8.76 -5.06
CA ILE A 215 -7.98 -8.39 -6.10
C ILE A 215 -6.75 -9.27 -5.88
N PRO A 216 -6.31 -10.05 -6.87
CA PRO A 216 -5.14 -10.91 -6.72
C PRO A 216 -3.89 -10.09 -6.39
N LEU A 217 -3.07 -10.61 -5.46
CA LEU A 217 -1.78 -10.02 -5.17
C LEU A 217 -0.82 -10.27 -6.36
N GLY A 218 -0.11 -9.24 -6.80
CA GLY A 218 0.78 -9.32 -7.96
C GLY A 218 0.15 -8.87 -9.27
N GLU A 219 -1.03 -8.23 -9.23
CA GLU A 219 -1.66 -7.60 -10.39
C GLU A 219 -1.64 -6.08 -10.25
N ALA A 220 -0.88 -5.40 -11.11
CA ALA A 220 -0.87 -3.95 -11.23
C ALA A 220 -2.11 -3.43 -11.99
N ARG A 221 -2.35 -2.12 -11.90
CA ARG A 221 -3.45 -1.46 -12.62
C ARG A 221 -2.92 -0.27 -13.43
N ILE A 222 -3.21 -0.23 -14.72
CA ILE A 222 -3.04 0.97 -15.53
C ILE A 222 -4.18 1.92 -15.15
N VAL A 223 -3.85 3.03 -14.48
CA VAL A 223 -4.83 4.03 -14.02
C VAL A 223 -4.96 5.21 -14.98
N ARG A 224 -4.02 5.32 -15.92
CA ARG A 224 -4.02 6.26 -17.04
C ARG A 224 -3.25 5.64 -18.18
N GLU A 225 -3.86 5.53 -19.34
CA GLU A 225 -3.20 5.13 -20.57
C GLU A 225 -2.29 6.23 -21.09
N GLY A 226 -1.21 5.88 -21.79
CA GLY A 226 -0.28 6.80 -22.43
C GLY A 226 0.78 6.08 -23.26
N GLU A 227 1.43 6.82 -24.16
CA GLU A 227 2.38 6.28 -25.14
C GLU A 227 3.80 6.88 -25.01
N ALA A 228 3.99 7.96 -24.23
CA ALA A 228 5.27 8.67 -24.21
C ALA A 228 6.17 8.33 -23.04
N VAL A 229 5.61 8.05 -21.86
CA VAL A 229 6.36 7.78 -20.62
C VAL A 229 5.58 6.80 -19.75
N THR A 230 6.22 5.75 -19.24
CA THR A 230 5.69 4.90 -18.17
C THR A 230 6.01 5.49 -16.81
N VAL A 231 5.03 5.61 -15.94
CA VAL A 231 5.21 5.99 -14.52
C VAL A 231 4.83 4.82 -13.62
N LEU A 232 5.79 4.29 -12.88
CA LEU A 232 5.60 3.25 -11.87
C LEU A 232 5.41 3.90 -10.51
N ALA A 233 4.23 3.77 -9.92
CA ALA A 233 3.90 4.39 -8.64
C ALA A 233 3.03 3.48 -7.77
N TYR A 234 2.91 3.80 -6.48
CA TYR A 234 2.02 3.13 -5.53
C TYR A 234 1.53 4.12 -4.46
N GLY A 235 0.42 3.77 -3.82
CA GLY A 235 -0.18 4.59 -2.77
C GLY A 235 -0.51 6.02 -3.24
N THR A 236 -0.16 7.01 -2.44
CA THR A 236 -0.44 8.44 -2.71
C THR A 236 0.14 8.91 -4.04
N MET A 237 1.32 8.40 -4.41
CA MET A 237 2.05 8.87 -5.59
C MET A 237 1.35 8.55 -6.91
N VAL A 238 0.47 7.58 -6.95
CA VAL A 238 -0.38 7.28 -8.12
C VAL A 238 -1.23 8.49 -8.50
N HIS A 239 -1.85 9.12 -7.50
CA HIS A 239 -2.71 10.29 -7.71
C HIS A 239 -1.91 11.52 -8.12
N VAL A 240 -0.74 11.71 -7.49
CA VAL A 240 0.16 12.83 -7.84
C VAL A 240 0.66 12.70 -9.28
N ALA A 241 1.05 11.50 -9.70
CA ALA A 241 1.47 11.23 -11.08
C ALA A 241 0.38 11.56 -12.10
N ARG A 242 -0.84 11.05 -11.87
CA ARG A 242 -2.00 11.34 -12.75
C ARG A 242 -2.25 12.83 -12.88
N GLU A 243 -2.37 13.52 -11.75
CA GLU A 243 -2.66 14.95 -11.69
C GLU A 243 -1.62 15.77 -12.46
N VAL A 244 -0.33 15.48 -12.27
CA VAL A 244 0.74 16.20 -12.96
C VAL A 244 0.71 15.92 -14.46
N ALA A 245 0.53 14.65 -14.85
CA ALA A 245 0.42 14.29 -16.27
C ALA A 245 -0.76 15.00 -16.96
N GLU A 246 -1.92 15.03 -16.30
CA GLU A 246 -3.13 15.71 -16.82
C GLU A 246 -2.93 17.22 -16.94
N ARG A 247 -2.46 17.89 -15.89
CA ARG A 247 -2.26 19.35 -15.88
C ARG A 247 -1.20 19.82 -16.86
N GLN A 248 -0.17 19.03 -17.10
CA GLN A 248 0.91 19.38 -18.01
C GLN A 248 0.70 18.85 -19.44
N GLY A 249 -0.38 18.11 -19.68
CA GLY A 249 -0.66 17.52 -20.99
C GLY A 249 0.36 16.47 -21.42
N ILE A 250 0.99 15.77 -20.45
CA ILE A 250 1.97 14.71 -20.73
C ILE A 250 1.23 13.41 -21.07
N ASP A 251 1.62 12.77 -22.16
CA ASP A 251 1.09 11.47 -22.56
C ASP A 251 1.78 10.33 -21.80
N ALA A 252 1.52 10.28 -20.47
CA ALA A 252 2.11 9.31 -19.59
C ALA A 252 1.15 8.15 -19.28
N GLU A 253 1.64 6.92 -19.37
CA GLU A 253 0.97 5.75 -18.81
C GLU A 253 1.32 5.63 -17.32
N VAL A 254 0.31 5.71 -16.47
CA VAL A 254 0.51 5.61 -15.01
C VAL A 254 0.04 4.25 -14.54
N ILE A 255 0.97 3.50 -13.95
CA ILE A 255 0.74 2.17 -13.38
C ILE A 255 0.72 2.27 -11.85
N ASP A 256 -0.40 1.88 -11.26
CA ASP A 256 -0.49 1.58 -9.84
C ASP A 256 -0.01 0.16 -9.60
N LEU A 257 1.12 0.02 -8.93
CA LEU A 257 1.73 -1.29 -8.65
C LEU A 257 0.89 -2.13 -7.68
N ARG A 258 0.11 -1.51 -6.77
CA ARG A 258 -0.72 -2.18 -5.76
C ARG A 258 0.03 -3.14 -4.85
N THR A 259 0.83 -4.02 -5.43
CA THR A 259 1.65 -5.02 -4.74
C THR A 259 3.10 -4.83 -5.13
N LEU A 260 3.96 -4.69 -4.13
CA LEU A 260 5.41 -4.55 -4.34
C LEU A 260 6.09 -5.93 -4.35
N VAL A 261 5.56 -6.87 -3.57
CA VAL A 261 5.95 -8.29 -3.57
C VAL A 261 4.68 -9.13 -3.37
N PRO A 262 4.32 -10.00 -4.33
CA PRO A 262 4.91 -10.17 -5.65
C PRO A 262 4.65 -8.97 -6.58
N LEU A 263 5.53 -8.72 -7.53
CA LEU A 263 5.43 -7.62 -8.49
C LEU A 263 4.86 -8.10 -9.83
N ASP A 264 4.02 -7.29 -10.46
CA ASP A 264 3.50 -7.51 -11.82
C ASP A 264 4.54 -7.08 -12.87
N ILE A 265 5.52 -7.94 -13.08
CA ILE A 265 6.61 -7.70 -14.03
C ILE A 265 6.08 -7.60 -15.47
N VAL A 266 5.05 -8.39 -15.80
CA VAL A 266 4.50 -8.45 -17.17
C VAL A 266 3.90 -7.11 -17.58
N THR A 267 3.10 -6.52 -16.71
CA THR A 267 2.51 -5.20 -16.97
C THR A 267 3.59 -4.11 -17.08
N ILE A 268 4.61 -4.16 -16.21
CA ILE A 268 5.73 -3.21 -16.25
C ILE A 268 6.50 -3.32 -17.57
N GLU A 269 6.91 -4.54 -17.95
CA GLU A 269 7.65 -4.79 -19.19
C GLU A 269 6.85 -4.32 -20.44
N ALA A 270 5.57 -4.65 -20.49
CA ALA A 270 4.71 -4.28 -21.61
C ALA A 270 4.63 -2.74 -21.77
N SER A 271 4.45 -2.03 -20.67
CA SER A 271 4.36 -0.57 -20.66
C SER A 271 5.68 0.10 -21.05
N VAL A 272 6.79 -0.31 -20.42
CA VAL A 272 8.10 0.30 -20.70
C VAL A 272 8.57 0.00 -22.12
N ASN A 273 8.32 -1.20 -22.65
CA ASN A 273 8.63 -1.54 -24.04
C ASN A 273 7.79 -0.72 -25.04
N LYS A 274 6.57 -0.32 -24.65
CA LYS A 274 5.70 0.56 -25.46
C LYS A 274 6.21 2.00 -25.47
N THR A 275 6.54 2.55 -24.30
CA THR A 275 6.83 3.99 -24.14
C THR A 275 8.30 4.36 -24.32
N GLY A 276 9.22 3.42 -24.17
CA GLY A 276 10.68 3.67 -24.23
C GLY A 276 11.24 4.49 -23.06
N ARG A 277 10.41 5.00 -22.15
CA ARG A 277 10.81 5.92 -21.07
C ARG A 277 10.14 5.53 -19.76
N CYS A 278 10.88 5.56 -18.66
CA CYS A 278 10.37 5.14 -17.36
C CYS A 278 10.70 6.13 -16.25
N MET A 279 9.68 6.48 -15.45
CA MET A 279 9.79 7.19 -14.19
C MET A 279 9.33 6.29 -13.05
N VAL A 280 10.12 6.17 -11.98
CA VAL A 280 9.73 5.54 -10.72
C VAL A 280 9.44 6.61 -9.69
N LEU A 281 8.28 6.53 -9.04
CA LEU A 281 7.77 7.56 -8.14
C LEU A 281 7.27 6.97 -6.82
N HIS A 282 7.90 7.37 -5.69
CA HIS A 282 7.48 6.97 -4.34
C HIS A 282 7.90 7.99 -3.27
N GLU A 283 7.27 7.92 -2.08
CA GLU A 283 7.53 8.84 -0.96
C GLU A 283 8.80 8.53 -0.18
N ALA A 284 9.21 7.27 -0.12
CA ALA A 284 10.37 6.83 0.64
C ALA A 284 11.67 7.52 0.19
N THR A 285 12.69 7.42 1.01
CA THR A 285 14.05 7.89 0.70
C THR A 285 14.58 7.29 -0.60
N ARG A 286 15.51 8.00 -1.25
CA ARG A 286 16.09 7.59 -2.53
C ARG A 286 17.01 6.38 -2.40
N THR A 287 17.92 6.44 -1.41
CA THR A 287 18.93 5.39 -1.19
C THR A 287 18.27 4.17 -0.54
N GLY A 288 18.41 3.01 -1.18
CA GLY A 288 17.82 1.76 -0.67
C GLY A 288 16.29 1.71 -0.71
N GLY A 289 15.62 2.72 -1.26
CA GLY A 289 14.18 2.68 -1.49
C GLY A 289 13.80 1.69 -2.60
N PHE A 290 12.56 1.19 -2.60
CA PHE A 290 12.09 0.18 -3.56
C PHE A 290 12.22 0.62 -5.03
N GLY A 291 12.22 1.92 -5.28
CA GLY A 291 12.48 2.46 -6.62
C GLY A 291 13.86 2.15 -7.19
N ALA A 292 14.84 1.75 -6.36
CA ALA A 292 16.12 1.26 -6.85
C ALA A 292 15.99 -0.12 -7.47
N GLU A 293 15.20 -1.01 -6.86
CA GLU A 293 14.87 -2.34 -7.39
C GLU A 293 14.08 -2.23 -8.68
N LEU A 294 13.05 -1.37 -8.72
CA LEU A 294 12.27 -1.13 -9.95
C LEU A 294 13.15 -0.62 -11.09
N ALA A 295 14.08 0.30 -10.82
CA ALA A 295 14.99 0.80 -11.82
C ALA A 295 15.96 -0.28 -12.34
N ALA A 296 16.46 -1.15 -11.46
CA ALA A 296 17.28 -2.28 -11.84
C ALA A 296 16.50 -3.29 -12.71
N LEU A 297 15.29 -3.64 -12.28
CA LEU A 297 14.40 -4.54 -13.02
C LEU A 297 14.08 -4.01 -14.43
N VAL A 298 13.72 -2.73 -14.54
CA VAL A 298 13.47 -2.09 -15.85
C VAL A 298 14.72 -2.11 -16.71
N GLN A 299 15.88 -1.83 -16.11
CA GLN A 299 17.17 -1.90 -16.83
C GLN A 299 17.48 -3.32 -17.33
N GLU A 300 17.23 -4.35 -16.53
CA GLU A 300 17.48 -5.75 -16.91
C GLU A 300 16.52 -6.25 -18.00
N ARG A 301 15.25 -5.87 -17.89
CA ARG A 301 14.18 -6.42 -18.71
C ARG A 301 13.89 -5.62 -19.98
N CYS A 302 14.09 -4.30 -19.94
CA CYS A 302 13.67 -3.39 -20.99
C CYS A 302 14.84 -2.59 -21.60
N PHE A 303 16.11 -2.97 -21.34
CA PHE A 303 17.30 -2.22 -21.76
C PHE A 303 17.27 -1.77 -23.22
N TYR A 304 16.91 -2.65 -24.14
CA TYR A 304 16.91 -2.36 -25.57
C TYR A 304 15.73 -1.50 -26.04
N ALA A 305 14.71 -1.32 -25.20
CA ALA A 305 13.59 -0.44 -25.46
C ALA A 305 13.78 0.97 -24.87
N LEU A 306 14.68 1.10 -23.88
CA LEU A 306 14.89 2.38 -23.22
C LEU A 306 15.55 3.41 -24.12
N GLU A 307 14.91 4.57 -24.26
CA GLU A 307 15.38 5.75 -24.98
C GLU A 307 16.01 6.79 -24.04
N ALA A 308 15.81 6.65 -22.73
CA ALA A 308 16.33 7.53 -21.70
C ALA A 308 16.72 6.74 -20.44
N PRO A 309 17.61 7.26 -19.58
CA PRO A 309 17.82 6.69 -18.24
C PRO A 309 16.53 6.67 -17.43
N VAL A 310 16.36 5.63 -16.60
CA VAL A 310 15.21 5.56 -15.67
C VAL A 310 15.30 6.71 -14.66
N GLU A 311 14.29 7.57 -14.62
CA GLU A 311 14.18 8.66 -13.66
C GLU A 311 13.57 8.16 -12.35
N ARG A 312 14.14 8.57 -11.21
CA ARG A 312 13.58 8.27 -9.88
C ARG A 312 13.25 9.56 -9.16
N VAL A 313 11.96 9.80 -8.93
CA VAL A 313 11.45 10.92 -8.14
C VAL A 313 10.97 10.38 -6.78
N THR A 314 11.69 10.72 -5.72
CA THR A 314 11.56 10.08 -4.41
C THR A 314 11.57 11.12 -3.30
N GLY A 315 11.33 10.71 -2.05
CA GLY A 315 11.74 11.49 -0.89
C GLY A 315 13.27 11.72 -0.88
N PHE A 316 13.73 12.58 0.00
CA PHE A 316 15.17 12.87 0.17
C PHE A 316 15.78 11.91 1.20
N ASP A 317 17.12 11.72 1.12
CA ASP A 317 17.88 10.94 2.11
C ASP A 317 18.13 11.75 3.38
N THR A 318 17.04 12.12 4.05
CA THR A 318 17.03 12.84 5.32
C THR A 318 15.97 12.24 6.25
N PRO A 319 16.12 12.40 7.58
CA PRO A 319 15.00 12.14 8.47
C PRO A 319 13.76 12.93 8.03
N TYR A 320 12.58 12.34 8.12
CA TYR A 320 11.36 12.96 7.61
C TYR A 320 11.08 14.30 8.31
N PRO A 321 11.00 15.43 7.58
CA PRO A 321 10.86 16.75 8.19
C PRO A 321 9.42 17.01 8.63
N HIS A 322 9.25 17.64 9.81
CA HIS A 322 7.92 17.94 10.34
C HIS A 322 7.23 19.07 9.55
N SER A 323 7.74 20.29 9.68
CA SER A 323 7.14 21.48 9.06
C SER A 323 7.46 21.62 7.57
N LEU A 324 8.44 20.89 7.06
CA LEU A 324 8.87 20.91 5.66
C LEU A 324 8.39 19.69 4.88
N GLU A 325 7.33 19.05 5.33
CA GLU A 325 6.76 17.85 4.68
C GLU A 325 6.53 18.06 3.18
N TRP A 326 5.97 19.20 2.80
CA TRP A 326 5.71 19.52 1.39
C TRP A 326 6.97 19.68 0.52
N ALA A 327 8.07 20.13 1.11
CA ALA A 327 9.34 20.21 0.41
C ALA A 327 9.99 18.83 0.24
N TYR A 328 9.79 17.95 1.22
CA TYR A 328 10.28 16.56 1.18
C TYR A 328 9.50 15.71 0.16
N PHE A 329 8.21 15.88 0.12
CA PHE A 329 7.29 15.06 -0.67
C PHE A 329 7.53 15.24 -2.17
N PRO A 330 7.51 14.17 -2.99
CA PRO A 330 7.57 14.29 -4.45
C PRO A 330 6.37 15.05 -4.98
N GLY A 331 6.55 16.36 -5.15
CA GLY A 331 5.47 17.27 -5.59
C GLY A 331 5.47 17.51 -7.09
N PRO A 332 4.47 18.28 -7.58
CA PRO A 332 4.26 18.51 -9.02
C PRO A 332 5.44 19.11 -9.76
N VAL A 333 6.24 19.97 -9.09
CA VAL A 333 7.41 20.62 -9.70
C VAL A 333 8.47 19.57 -10.03
N ARG A 334 8.85 18.74 -9.04
CA ARG A 334 9.89 17.71 -9.21
C ARG A 334 9.48 16.64 -10.23
N ILE A 335 8.20 16.26 -10.24
CA ILE A 335 7.65 15.31 -11.20
C ILE A 335 7.64 15.92 -12.61
N GLY A 336 7.19 17.18 -12.75
CA GLY A 336 7.19 17.88 -14.02
C GLY A 336 8.59 18.06 -14.62
N GLU A 337 9.60 18.37 -13.80
CA GLU A 337 10.99 18.42 -14.23
C GLU A 337 11.52 17.06 -14.71
N ALA A 338 11.12 15.97 -14.05
CA ALA A 338 11.49 14.61 -14.47
C ALA A 338 10.82 14.24 -15.81
N PHE A 339 9.56 14.58 -16.00
CA PHE A 339 8.89 14.43 -17.30
C PHE A 339 9.63 15.21 -18.40
N ALA A 340 9.98 16.47 -18.14
CA ALA A 340 10.69 17.29 -19.11
C ALA A 340 12.04 16.67 -19.51
N ARG A 341 12.79 16.10 -18.57
CA ARG A 341 14.05 15.40 -18.87
C ARG A 341 13.84 14.14 -19.70
N LEU A 342 12.82 13.34 -19.37
CA LEU A 342 12.51 12.09 -20.09
C LEU A 342 12.04 12.36 -21.53
N ILE A 343 11.25 13.42 -21.76
CA ILE A 343 10.73 13.75 -23.09
C ILE A 343 11.81 14.40 -23.97
N ALA A 344 12.77 15.11 -23.36
CA ALA A 344 13.86 15.76 -24.10
C ALA A 344 15.01 14.80 -24.49
N ALA A 345 15.05 13.61 -23.92
CA ALA A 345 16.05 12.59 -24.24
C ALA A 345 15.69 11.87 -25.54
#